data_ade6e7f99e828e315ce93f2e1e431307
#
_entry.id   ade6e7f99e828e315ce93f2e1e431307
#
_cell.length_a   1.000
_cell.length_b   1.000
_cell.length_c   1.000
_cell.angle_alpha   90.00
_cell.angle_beta   90.00
_cell.angle_gamma   90.00
#
_symmetry.space_group_name_H-M   'P 1'
#
loop_
_entity.id
_entity.type
_entity.pdbx_description
1 polymer ?
#
loop_
_entity_poly.entity_id
_entity_poly.type
_entity_poly.pdbx_seq_one_letter_code
_entity_poly.pdbx_strand_id
1 'polypeptide(L)'
;MVNQLLIVLRVSFFAGLVLFSKSFAESPKTFFSGYVDYTYIARQSDQSLINIPYRMGSLSLEREHGDILLNSTIALEYHVREDSYFLGSSNPQDFILDMRELYLTYSSDSYEFRLGKVIHSWGSVDENSPIDNASSLDYYYMFFGGTERKMGTLSGSLDYYTGNLKLNMVFSPLHSTNRIPLGDDDFPVELPVYPDATEIFPISGRPFEGGIHGTYSLGFGDISLSYFSGYDRTFNLTGVNVYGRGSDISFPYVDIVFGYRKTNVLGLGGVFLSDWFTLRFDLGHFSTEDKNTTIDRPSSFNSTFYDSLHFSYPLHEKSVYQQATLQIETELPFDINLSAQYFTHDTLSYSSDSLPVDQEINIPNLQIDPENMTPSNFFTPGMGVPIAILTKKAVFIVMDRKFYNNRLTLSLTSMLDIANYTGISGVAGSLTELKLEYSIMQNLYGLFGITTVNGSNSHPDKELYPFNKMEDFSHTRFEIKYFF
;
A
#
# COMPACT_ATOMS: atom_id res chain seq x y z
N MET A 1 3.24 23.57 3.15
CA MET A 1 3.43 22.87 1.90
C MET A 1 4.20 23.66 0.84
N VAL A 2 3.78 24.86 0.43
CA VAL A 2 4.44 25.66 -0.63
C VAL A 2 5.92 25.99 -0.32
N ASN A 3 6.27 26.34 0.92
CA ASN A 3 7.66 26.65 1.31
C ASN A 3 8.58 25.43 1.32
N GLN A 4 8.07 24.22 1.54
CA GLN A 4 8.87 23.00 1.52
C GLN A 4 9.14 22.53 0.09
N LEU A 5 8.16 22.68 -0.81
CA LEU A 5 8.34 22.43 -2.24
C LEU A 5 9.42 23.36 -2.85
N LEU A 6 9.45 24.62 -2.43
CA LEU A 6 10.46 25.60 -2.86
C LEU A 6 11.88 25.27 -2.39
N ILE A 7 12.04 24.68 -1.19
CA ILE A 7 13.35 24.24 -0.67
C ILE A 7 13.84 23.03 -1.45
N VAL A 8 12.97 22.06 -1.70
CA VAL A 8 13.30 20.85 -2.48
C VAL A 8 13.65 21.20 -3.93
N LEU A 9 12.87 22.08 -4.57
CA LEU A 9 13.16 22.59 -5.91
C LEU A 9 14.51 23.35 -5.95
N ARG A 10 14.84 24.13 -4.93
CA ARG A 10 16.13 24.83 -4.86
C ARG A 10 17.29 23.88 -4.64
N VAL A 11 17.16 22.87 -3.79
CA VAL A 11 18.23 21.87 -3.56
C VAL A 11 18.43 21.00 -4.78
N SER A 12 17.35 20.56 -5.44
CA SER A 12 17.43 19.78 -6.69
C SER A 12 17.99 20.62 -7.83
N PHE A 13 17.66 21.91 -7.92
CA PHE A 13 18.19 22.84 -8.94
C PHE A 13 19.69 23.13 -8.72
N PHE A 14 20.14 23.33 -7.49
CA PHE A 14 21.56 23.55 -7.17
C PHE A 14 22.39 22.27 -7.34
N ALA A 15 21.91 21.10 -6.93
CA ALA A 15 22.58 19.83 -7.17
C ALA A 15 22.68 19.53 -8.66
N GLY A 16 21.64 19.83 -9.44
CA GLY A 16 21.65 19.74 -10.91
C GLY A 16 22.71 20.66 -11.53
N LEU A 17 22.85 21.90 -11.05
CA LEU A 17 23.79 22.88 -11.61
C LEU A 17 25.27 22.49 -11.35
N VAL A 18 25.57 21.90 -10.20
CA VAL A 18 26.94 21.47 -9.84
C VAL A 18 27.36 20.22 -10.62
N LEU A 19 26.43 19.32 -10.90
CA LEU A 19 26.68 18.10 -11.68
C LEU A 19 26.78 18.35 -13.20
N PHE A 20 26.11 19.40 -13.71
CA PHE A 20 26.12 19.75 -15.12
C PHE A 20 27.50 20.25 -15.67
N SER A 21 28.44 20.56 -14.80
CA SER A 21 29.69 21.20 -15.22
C SER A 21 30.77 20.25 -15.76
N LYS A 22 30.60 18.93 -15.73
CA LYS A 22 31.65 17.95 -16.10
C LYS A 22 31.39 17.08 -17.33
N SER A 23 30.16 17.06 -17.91
CA SER A 23 29.84 16.11 -18.98
C SER A 23 29.35 16.82 -20.25
N PHE A 24 30.24 17.38 -21.05
CA PHE A 24 29.90 18.05 -22.32
C PHE A 24 30.28 17.26 -23.60
N ALA A 25 30.64 15.98 -23.49
CA ALA A 25 31.17 15.22 -24.61
C ALA A 25 30.16 14.40 -25.43
N GLU A 26 29.01 14.01 -24.84
CA GLU A 26 28.00 13.17 -25.52
C GLU A 26 26.68 13.90 -25.72
N SER A 27 26.02 13.68 -26.88
CA SER A 27 24.66 14.17 -27.10
C SER A 27 23.66 13.42 -26.21
N PRO A 28 22.74 14.12 -25.51
CA PRO A 28 21.76 13.48 -24.64
C PRO A 28 20.82 12.58 -25.43
N LYS A 29 20.58 11.37 -24.92
CA LYS A 29 19.56 10.45 -25.46
C LYS A 29 18.26 10.63 -24.66
N THR A 30 17.16 10.67 -25.37
CA THR A 30 15.84 10.83 -24.76
C THR A 30 14.93 9.72 -25.26
N PHE A 31 14.30 9.01 -24.30
CA PHE A 31 13.36 7.94 -24.58
C PHE A 31 12.00 8.31 -24.00
N PHE A 32 10.96 8.01 -24.77
CA PHE A 32 9.59 8.15 -24.36
C PHE A 32 8.92 6.79 -24.44
N SER A 33 8.14 6.45 -23.44
CA SER A 33 7.28 5.27 -23.44
C SER A 33 6.03 5.55 -22.63
N GLY A 34 4.98 4.79 -22.86
CA GLY A 34 3.76 5.00 -22.12
C GLY A 34 2.66 4.09 -22.58
N TYR A 35 1.48 4.32 -22.01
CA TYR A 35 0.27 3.64 -22.44
C TYR A 35 -0.95 4.53 -22.26
N VAL A 36 -1.99 4.17 -23.00
CA VAL A 36 -3.37 4.64 -22.77
C VAL A 36 -4.23 3.42 -22.49
N ASP A 37 -5.08 3.52 -21.48
CA ASP A 37 -5.91 2.45 -20.98
C ASP A 37 -7.36 2.93 -20.85
N TYR A 38 -8.29 2.12 -21.25
CA TYR A 38 -9.71 2.29 -20.99
C TYR A 38 -10.23 1.08 -20.23
N THR A 39 -10.71 1.29 -19.03
CA THR A 39 -11.19 0.25 -18.13
C THR A 39 -12.68 0.49 -17.82
N TYR A 40 -13.46 -0.57 -17.89
CA TYR A 40 -14.86 -0.62 -17.52
C TYR A 40 -15.08 -1.77 -16.55
N ILE A 41 -15.64 -1.48 -15.36
CA ILE A 41 -15.88 -2.46 -14.30
C ILE A 41 -17.34 -2.35 -13.88
N ALA A 42 -18.07 -3.46 -13.90
CA ALA A 42 -19.47 -3.50 -13.51
C ALA A 42 -19.73 -4.64 -12.52
N ARG A 43 -20.53 -4.35 -11.48
CA ARG A 43 -20.98 -5.35 -10.51
C ARG A 43 -21.75 -6.48 -11.18
N GLN A 44 -21.64 -7.67 -10.64
CA GLN A 44 -22.43 -8.82 -11.12
C GLN A 44 -23.84 -8.81 -10.54
N SER A 45 -24.06 -8.19 -9.39
CA SER A 45 -25.33 -8.14 -8.67
C SER A 45 -26.40 -7.36 -9.42
N ASP A 46 -26.10 -6.15 -9.88
CA ASP A 46 -27.06 -5.19 -10.43
C ASP A 46 -26.56 -4.49 -11.70
N GLN A 47 -25.34 -4.81 -12.16
CA GLN A 47 -24.67 -4.21 -13.33
C GLN A 47 -24.30 -2.73 -13.14
N SER A 48 -24.38 -2.21 -11.93
CA SER A 48 -23.89 -0.85 -11.64
C SER A 48 -22.37 -0.75 -11.84
N LEU A 49 -21.89 0.44 -12.16
CA LEU A 49 -20.45 0.69 -12.29
C LEU A 49 -19.76 0.64 -10.94
N ILE A 50 -18.60 0.05 -10.89
CA ILE A 50 -17.66 0.22 -9.79
C ILE A 50 -16.84 1.45 -10.10
N ASN A 51 -17.06 2.49 -9.32
CA ASN A 51 -16.60 3.84 -9.58
C ASN A 51 -15.31 4.15 -8.81
N ILE A 52 -14.28 3.34 -8.99
CA ILE A 52 -12.95 3.59 -8.45
C ILE A 52 -12.05 4.22 -9.52
N PRO A 53 -11.09 5.08 -9.14
CA PRO A 53 -10.16 5.65 -10.09
C PRO A 53 -9.32 4.56 -10.76
N TYR A 54 -9.17 4.65 -12.07
CA TYR A 54 -8.24 3.81 -12.81
C TYR A 54 -7.22 4.66 -13.58
N ARG A 55 -6.06 4.08 -13.83
CA ARG A 55 -4.96 4.76 -14.50
C ARG A 55 -5.15 4.76 -16.01
N MET A 56 -5.86 5.79 -16.51
CA MET A 56 -6.22 5.95 -17.92
C MET A 56 -5.01 6.14 -18.83
N GLY A 57 -3.89 6.62 -18.32
CA GLY A 57 -2.68 6.78 -19.10
C GLY A 57 -1.45 6.98 -18.23
N SER A 58 -0.31 6.62 -18.80
CA SER A 58 1.00 6.87 -18.20
C SER A 58 2.00 7.27 -19.27
N LEU A 59 2.84 8.24 -18.96
CA LEU A 59 3.93 8.71 -19.80
C LEU A 59 5.22 8.69 -19.00
N SER A 60 6.21 7.95 -19.48
CA SER A 60 7.56 7.91 -18.92
C SER A 60 8.53 8.60 -19.86
N LEU A 61 9.35 9.46 -19.30
CA LEU A 61 10.44 10.16 -19.94
C LEU A 61 11.75 9.76 -19.25
N GLU A 62 12.68 9.27 -20.04
CA GLU A 62 14.06 9.02 -19.61
C GLU A 62 15.00 9.88 -20.44
N ARG A 63 15.90 10.62 -19.79
CA ARG A 63 16.92 11.42 -20.45
C ARG A 63 18.28 11.14 -19.86
N GLU A 64 19.12 10.53 -20.67
CA GLU A 64 20.49 10.15 -20.35
C GLU A 64 21.47 11.18 -20.86
N HIS A 65 22.43 11.56 -20.02
CA HIS A 65 23.55 12.41 -20.39
C HIS A 65 24.81 12.04 -19.60
N GLY A 66 25.71 11.28 -20.21
CA GLY A 66 26.87 10.68 -19.52
C GLY A 66 26.43 9.78 -18.36
N ASP A 67 26.96 10.04 -17.18
CA ASP A 67 26.67 9.27 -15.95
C ASP A 67 25.37 9.71 -15.25
N ILE A 68 24.62 10.65 -15.85
CA ILE A 68 23.40 11.20 -15.25
C ILE A 68 22.18 10.76 -16.06
N LEU A 69 21.18 10.23 -15.36
CA LEU A 69 19.86 9.89 -15.90
C LEU A 69 18.78 10.71 -15.16
N LEU A 70 17.95 11.40 -15.92
CA LEU A 70 16.68 11.94 -15.44
C LEU A 70 15.57 10.97 -15.79
N ASN A 71 14.81 10.53 -14.79
CA ASN A 71 13.60 9.74 -14.96
C ASN A 71 12.39 10.52 -14.50
N SER A 72 11.31 10.48 -15.29
CA SER A 72 10.02 11.10 -14.94
C SER A 72 8.88 10.22 -15.43
N THR A 73 7.99 9.81 -14.53
CA THR A 73 6.77 9.06 -14.87
C THR A 73 5.56 9.80 -14.35
N ILE A 74 4.66 10.18 -15.25
CA ILE A 74 3.41 10.87 -14.97
C ILE A 74 2.27 9.94 -15.36
N ALA A 75 1.27 9.81 -14.46
CA ALA A 75 0.04 9.09 -14.73
C ALA A 75 -1.16 10.03 -14.72
N LEU A 76 -2.12 9.76 -15.59
CA LEU A 76 -3.44 10.36 -15.58
C LEU A 76 -4.42 9.30 -15.09
N GLU A 77 -5.09 9.57 -13.98
CA GLU A 77 -6.15 8.74 -13.43
C GLU A 77 -7.50 9.37 -13.73
N TYR A 78 -8.47 8.53 -14.00
CA TYR A 78 -9.85 8.93 -14.23
C TYR A 78 -10.78 8.17 -13.29
N HIS A 79 -11.67 8.93 -12.63
CA HIS A 79 -12.71 8.41 -11.76
C HIS A 79 -14.02 8.35 -12.56
N VAL A 80 -14.45 7.17 -12.93
CA VAL A 80 -15.70 6.97 -13.69
C VAL A 80 -16.87 7.27 -12.77
N ARG A 81 -17.81 8.12 -13.22
CA ARG A 81 -19.06 8.39 -12.51
C ARG A 81 -20.24 8.19 -13.47
N GLU A 82 -21.37 7.76 -12.96
CA GLU A 82 -22.57 7.54 -13.77
C GLU A 82 -23.08 8.81 -14.44
N ASP A 83 -22.89 9.96 -13.77
CA ASP A 83 -23.33 11.29 -14.22
C ASP A 83 -22.26 12.08 -14.99
N SER A 84 -21.07 11.48 -15.18
CA SER A 84 -19.95 12.13 -15.88
C SER A 84 -19.92 11.74 -17.34
N TYR A 85 -19.86 12.74 -18.21
CA TYR A 85 -19.50 12.51 -19.61
C TYR A 85 -17.98 12.55 -19.75
N PHE A 86 -17.42 11.53 -20.38
CA PHE A 86 -16.01 11.53 -20.76
C PHE A 86 -15.69 12.81 -21.56
N LEU A 87 -14.70 13.57 -21.13
CA LEU A 87 -14.31 14.89 -21.64
C LEU A 87 -15.32 16.04 -21.37
N GLY A 88 -16.46 15.77 -20.80
CA GLY A 88 -17.47 16.79 -20.46
C GLY A 88 -17.58 17.09 -18.97
N SER A 89 -16.83 16.40 -18.13
CA SER A 89 -16.88 16.58 -16.67
C SER A 89 -16.39 17.97 -16.28
N SER A 90 -17.24 18.70 -15.58
CA SER A 90 -16.88 19.96 -14.96
C SER A 90 -16.27 19.81 -13.56
N ASN A 91 -16.22 18.58 -13.04
CA ASN A 91 -15.67 18.30 -11.72
C ASN A 91 -14.17 17.96 -11.85
N PRO A 92 -13.27 18.83 -11.35
CA PRO A 92 -11.81 18.60 -11.48
C PRO A 92 -11.30 17.40 -10.67
N GLN A 93 -12.13 16.80 -9.80
CA GLN A 93 -11.79 15.60 -9.06
C GLN A 93 -11.90 14.31 -9.89
N ASP A 94 -12.59 14.37 -11.03
CA ASP A 94 -12.73 13.21 -11.92
C ASP A 94 -11.42 12.85 -12.62
N PHE A 95 -10.50 13.80 -12.75
CA PHE A 95 -9.17 13.60 -13.31
C PHE A 95 -8.10 13.94 -12.28
N ILE A 96 -7.17 13.01 -12.08
CA ILE A 96 -6.04 13.16 -11.18
C ILE A 96 -4.76 13.01 -11.99
N LEU A 97 -3.94 14.04 -12.01
CA LEU A 97 -2.58 13.98 -12.56
C LEU A 97 -1.63 13.63 -11.43
N ASP A 98 -1.06 12.44 -11.47
CA ASP A 98 -0.10 11.96 -10.48
C ASP A 98 1.32 11.90 -11.08
N MET A 99 2.23 12.64 -10.44
CA MET A 99 3.65 12.48 -10.68
C MET A 99 4.13 11.22 -9.93
N ARG A 100 4.14 10.08 -10.60
CA ARG A 100 4.52 8.78 -10.01
C ARG A 100 5.96 8.79 -9.54
N GLU A 101 6.87 9.21 -10.43
CA GLU A 101 8.30 9.31 -10.17
C GLU A 101 8.87 10.56 -10.84
N LEU A 102 9.85 11.18 -10.19
CA LEU A 102 10.68 12.23 -10.73
C LEU A 102 12.00 12.25 -9.96
N TYR A 103 13.06 11.72 -10.56
CA TYR A 103 14.35 11.66 -9.90
C TYR A 103 15.53 11.75 -10.87
N LEU A 104 16.65 12.16 -10.31
CA LEU A 104 17.95 12.12 -10.97
C LEU A 104 18.74 10.92 -10.44
N THR A 105 19.37 10.18 -11.34
CA THR A 105 20.33 9.13 -11.02
C THR A 105 21.72 9.58 -11.45
N TYR A 106 22.69 9.37 -10.58
CA TYR A 106 24.11 9.44 -10.92
C TYR A 106 24.72 8.05 -10.72
N SER A 107 25.31 7.49 -11.77
CA SER A 107 25.87 6.15 -11.78
C SER A 107 27.40 6.19 -11.92
N SER A 108 28.07 5.29 -11.20
CA SER A 108 29.50 5.03 -11.28
C SER A 108 29.72 3.52 -11.23
N ASP A 109 30.94 3.04 -11.44
CA ASP A 109 31.28 1.61 -11.47
C ASP A 109 30.81 0.82 -10.23
N SER A 110 30.84 1.45 -9.08
CA SER A 110 30.57 0.77 -7.79
C SER A 110 29.38 1.33 -7.04
N TYR A 111 28.77 2.41 -7.47
CA TYR A 111 27.64 2.99 -6.77
C TYR A 111 26.68 3.72 -7.71
N GLU A 112 25.41 3.78 -7.30
CA GLU A 112 24.35 4.53 -7.94
C GLU A 112 23.65 5.38 -6.87
N PHE A 113 23.55 6.67 -7.12
CA PHE A 113 22.84 7.61 -6.26
C PHE A 113 21.60 8.14 -6.96
N ARG A 114 20.43 8.06 -6.31
CA ARG A 114 19.16 8.62 -6.79
C ARG A 114 18.66 9.69 -5.84
N LEU A 115 18.08 10.74 -6.37
CA LEU A 115 17.50 11.84 -5.61
C LEU A 115 16.22 12.35 -6.27
N GLY A 116 15.13 12.33 -5.55
CA GLY A 116 13.83 12.80 -6.00
C GLY A 116 12.66 12.00 -5.47
N LYS A 117 11.57 11.93 -6.23
CA LYS A 117 10.42 11.06 -5.96
C LYS A 117 10.68 9.69 -6.59
N VAL A 118 11.02 8.70 -5.77
CA VAL A 118 11.51 7.37 -6.19
C VAL A 118 10.62 6.28 -5.61
N ILE A 119 10.32 5.26 -6.41
CA ILE A 119 9.72 4.00 -5.94
C ILE A 119 10.83 3.05 -5.52
N HIS A 120 10.80 2.60 -4.28
CA HIS A 120 11.74 1.62 -3.72
C HIS A 120 11.11 0.23 -3.67
N SER A 121 11.94 -0.81 -3.80
CA SER A 121 11.52 -2.21 -3.71
C SER A 121 12.60 -3.02 -3.02
N TRP A 122 12.27 -3.59 -1.85
CA TRP A 122 13.18 -4.37 -1.02
C TRP A 122 12.77 -5.84 -0.88
N GLY A 123 11.55 -6.18 -1.25
CA GLY A 123 11.03 -7.53 -1.12
C GLY A 123 11.64 -8.52 -2.10
N SER A 124 11.73 -9.77 -1.67
CA SER A 124 12.09 -10.93 -2.50
C SER A 124 10.87 -11.61 -3.11
N VAL A 125 9.72 -11.58 -2.42
CA VAL A 125 8.44 -12.08 -2.92
C VAL A 125 7.72 -11.02 -3.74
N ASP A 126 6.85 -11.46 -4.63
CA ASP A 126 6.05 -10.56 -5.46
C ASP A 126 4.90 -9.96 -4.64
N GLU A 127 4.70 -8.66 -4.75
CA GLU A 127 3.57 -7.87 -4.22
C GLU A 127 3.33 -7.89 -2.71
N ASN A 128 3.41 -9.02 -2.01
CA ASN A 128 3.04 -9.15 -0.59
C ASN A 128 4.26 -9.32 0.32
N SER A 129 5.29 -8.52 0.09
CA SER A 129 6.49 -8.52 0.92
C SER A 129 6.32 -7.71 2.20
N PRO A 130 6.50 -8.29 3.40
CA PRO A 130 6.46 -7.57 4.66
C PRO A 130 7.66 -6.67 4.90
N ILE A 131 8.75 -6.82 4.14
CA ILE A 131 9.98 -6.03 4.30
C ILE A 131 10.04 -4.84 3.34
N ASP A 132 9.09 -4.70 2.43
CA ASP A 132 9.04 -3.65 1.41
C ASP A 132 8.29 -2.41 1.92
N ASN A 133 8.92 -1.68 2.84
CA ASN A 133 8.31 -0.58 3.57
C ASN A 133 8.85 0.81 3.19
N ALA A 134 9.81 0.90 2.25
CA ALA A 134 10.42 2.16 1.87
C ALA A 134 9.53 3.06 1.00
N SER A 135 8.54 2.47 0.31
CA SER A 135 7.52 3.18 -0.47
C SER A 135 6.14 2.99 0.15
N SER A 136 5.27 3.97 -0.03
CA SER A 136 3.85 3.85 0.29
C SER A 136 3.09 3.15 -0.84
N LEU A 137 1.86 2.72 -0.56
CA LEU A 137 1.02 1.94 -1.46
C LEU A 137 -0.29 2.66 -1.77
N ASP A 138 -0.78 2.44 -2.97
CA ASP A 138 -2.08 2.87 -3.43
C ASP A 138 -3.07 1.70 -3.33
N TYR A 139 -4.00 1.78 -2.40
CA TYR A 139 -4.94 0.71 -2.11
C TYR A 139 -6.06 0.59 -3.15
N TYR A 140 -6.31 1.62 -3.97
CA TYR A 140 -7.23 1.48 -5.09
C TYR A 140 -6.83 0.34 -6.05
N TYR A 141 -5.52 0.08 -6.16
CA TYR A 141 -5.00 -0.98 -7.04
C TYR A 141 -4.71 -2.30 -6.31
N MET A 142 -5.15 -2.46 -5.05
CA MET A 142 -4.86 -3.65 -4.24
C MET A 142 -5.42 -4.94 -4.84
N PHE A 143 -6.57 -4.85 -5.53
CA PHE A 143 -7.27 -6.01 -6.10
C PHE A 143 -7.13 -6.12 -7.62
N PHE A 144 -6.35 -5.25 -8.26
CA PHE A 144 -6.17 -5.20 -9.70
C PHE A 144 -4.72 -5.52 -10.07
N GLY A 145 -4.49 -6.76 -10.53
CA GLY A 145 -3.16 -7.15 -10.99
C GLY A 145 -2.73 -6.38 -12.26
N GLY A 146 -1.43 -6.19 -12.43
CA GLY A 146 -0.84 -5.54 -13.61
C GLY A 146 -0.75 -4.02 -13.55
N THR A 147 -1.19 -3.38 -12.45
CA THR A 147 -0.99 -1.96 -12.21
C THR A 147 -0.03 -1.75 -11.05
N GLU A 148 1.00 -0.90 -11.24
CA GLU A 148 1.95 -0.58 -10.17
C GLU A 148 1.26 0.17 -9.04
N ARG A 149 1.17 -0.47 -7.88
CA ARG A 149 0.52 0.06 -6.68
C ARG A 149 1.45 0.82 -5.73
N LYS A 150 2.77 0.73 -5.92
CA LYS A 150 3.70 1.53 -5.12
C LYS A 150 3.66 2.98 -5.55
N MET A 151 3.75 3.86 -4.57
CA MET A 151 3.85 5.30 -4.80
C MET A 151 5.26 5.78 -4.52
N GLY A 152 5.75 6.70 -5.36
CA GLY A 152 7.06 7.29 -5.19
C GLY A 152 7.15 8.10 -3.90
N THR A 153 8.24 7.91 -3.17
CA THR A 153 8.58 8.65 -1.93
C THR A 153 9.66 9.67 -2.23
N LEU A 154 9.51 10.89 -1.72
CA LEU A 154 10.56 11.91 -1.83
C LEU A 154 11.74 11.49 -0.97
N SER A 155 12.86 11.09 -1.62
CA SER A 155 13.97 10.43 -0.95
C SER A 155 15.30 10.62 -1.69
N GLY A 156 16.38 10.37 -0.98
CA GLY A 156 17.67 10.02 -1.54
C GLY A 156 17.93 8.53 -1.33
N SER A 157 18.51 7.87 -2.31
CA SER A 157 18.98 6.49 -2.14
C SER A 157 20.37 6.29 -2.70
N LEU A 158 21.11 5.37 -2.09
CA LEU A 158 22.45 4.98 -2.51
C LEU A 158 22.51 3.47 -2.63
N ASP A 159 22.77 2.97 -3.82
CA ASP A 159 23.14 1.59 -4.09
C ASP A 159 24.67 1.49 -4.16
N TYR A 160 25.26 0.56 -3.39
CA TYR A 160 26.68 0.27 -3.43
C TYR A 160 26.91 -1.20 -3.75
N TYR A 161 27.78 -1.47 -4.71
CA TYR A 161 28.06 -2.80 -5.23
C TYR A 161 29.52 -3.19 -4.95
N THR A 162 29.73 -4.35 -4.33
CA THR A 162 31.07 -4.89 -4.09
C THR A 162 31.06 -6.43 -4.10
N GLY A 163 31.72 -7.03 -5.08
CA GLY A 163 31.67 -8.48 -5.29
C GLY A 163 30.22 -8.99 -5.40
N ASN A 164 29.85 -9.89 -4.51
CA ASN A 164 28.48 -10.48 -4.46
C ASN A 164 27.52 -9.70 -3.53
N LEU A 165 27.97 -8.60 -2.93
CA LEU A 165 27.18 -7.81 -1.99
C LEU A 165 26.64 -6.55 -2.69
N LYS A 166 25.32 -6.32 -2.60
CA LYS A 166 24.65 -5.07 -2.89
C LYS A 166 24.13 -4.48 -1.59
N LEU A 167 24.45 -3.21 -1.32
CA LEU A 167 23.87 -2.44 -0.20
C LEU A 167 23.04 -1.30 -0.78
N ASN A 168 21.79 -1.22 -0.36
CA ASN A 168 20.90 -0.11 -0.68
C ASN A 168 20.60 0.66 0.61
N MET A 169 20.74 1.97 0.58
CA MET A 169 20.39 2.88 1.68
C MET A 169 19.34 3.86 1.17
N VAL A 170 18.27 4.06 1.93
CA VAL A 170 17.21 5.01 1.62
C VAL A 170 17.05 5.99 2.77
N PHE A 171 16.87 7.24 2.43
CA PHE A 171 16.61 8.33 3.36
C PHE A 171 15.52 9.25 2.81
N SER A 172 14.44 9.45 3.58
CA SER A 172 13.35 10.37 3.26
C SER A 172 13.21 11.44 4.36
N PRO A 173 13.21 12.74 4.01
CA PRO A 173 12.98 13.81 4.95
C PRO A 173 11.49 14.01 5.31
N LEU A 174 10.59 13.28 4.65
CA LEU A 174 9.14 13.40 4.77
C LEU A 174 8.51 12.02 4.98
N HIS A 175 7.46 11.97 5.79
CA HIS A 175 6.58 10.82 5.88
C HIS A 175 5.67 10.75 4.66
N SER A 176 5.48 9.55 4.14
CA SER A 176 4.62 9.23 3.00
C SER A 176 3.59 8.19 3.42
N THR A 177 2.32 8.53 3.36
CA THR A 177 1.21 7.65 3.73
C THR A 177 0.73 6.80 2.56
N ASN A 178 0.10 5.67 2.84
CA ASN A 178 -0.68 4.95 1.85
C ASN A 178 -1.85 5.81 1.37
N ARG A 179 -2.22 5.68 0.10
CA ARG A 179 -3.47 6.23 -0.42
C ARG A 179 -4.57 5.22 -0.15
N ILE A 180 -5.36 5.50 0.88
CA ILE A 180 -6.47 4.63 1.29
C ILE A 180 -7.77 5.26 0.81
N PRO A 181 -8.66 4.52 0.14
CA PRO A 181 -9.96 4.99 -0.31
C PRO A 181 -10.93 5.21 0.87
N LEU A 182 -10.79 6.33 1.56
CA LEU A 182 -11.61 6.66 2.72
C LEU A 182 -12.99 7.14 2.26
N GLY A 183 -14.04 6.44 2.71
CA GLY A 183 -15.42 6.83 2.42
C GLY A 183 -15.80 6.72 0.93
N ASP A 184 -15.09 5.92 0.16
CA ASP A 184 -15.46 5.58 -1.20
C ASP A 184 -16.35 4.33 -1.18
N ASP A 185 -17.64 4.50 -1.45
CA ASP A 185 -18.64 3.42 -1.37
C ASP A 185 -18.37 2.27 -2.34
N ASP A 186 -17.58 2.53 -3.38
CA ASP A 186 -17.20 1.52 -4.37
C ASP A 186 -15.93 0.74 -4.02
N PHE A 187 -15.16 1.21 -3.04
CA PHE A 187 -14.00 0.47 -2.58
C PHE A 187 -14.43 -0.66 -1.63
N PRO A 188 -14.00 -1.92 -1.89
CA PRO A 188 -14.59 -3.08 -1.21
C PRO A 188 -14.16 -3.23 0.26
N VAL A 189 -13.13 -2.52 0.73
CA VAL A 189 -12.66 -2.61 2.12
C VAL A 189 -13.19 -1.43 2.91
N GLU A 190 -14.13 -1.70 3.78
CA GLU A 190 -14.63 -0.73 4.72
C GLU A 190 -13.75 -0.70 5.98
N LEU A 191 -13.31 0.49 6.36
CA LEU A 191 -12.74 0.72 7.68
C LEU A 191 -13.86 1.10 8.66
N PRO A 192 -13.73 0.75 9.95
CA PRO A 192 -14.77 1.06 10.94
C PRO A 192 -14.99 2.57 11.14
N VAL A 193 -14.02 3.40 10.82
CA VAL A 193 -14.08 4.87 10.91
C VAL A 193 -13.27 5.47 9.78
N TYR A 194 -13.83 6.51 9.15
CA TYR A 194 -13.20 7.29 8.07
C TYR A 194 -12.92 8.71 8.56
N PRO A 195 -11.73 9.01 9.10
CA PRO A 195 -11.39 10.37 9.46
C PRO A 195 -11.12 11.21 8.20
N ASP A 196 -11.55 12.46 8.21
CA ASP A 196 -11.03 13.40 7.24
C ASP A 196 -9.51 13.56 7.40
N ALA A 197 -8.80 13.80 6.30
CA ALA A 197 -7.35 13.96 6.34
C ALA A 197 -6.89 15.08 7.30
N THR A 198 -7.74 16.08 7.55
CA THR A 198 -7.52 17.17 8.51
C THR A 198 -7.74 16.75 9.96
N GLU A 199 -8.41 15.63 10.21
CA GLU A 199 -8.70 15.09 11.53
C GLU A 199 -7.58 14.17 12.03
N ILE A 200 -6.70 13.71 11.14
CA ILE A 200 -5.54 12.90 11.53
C ILE A 200 -4.51 13.80 12.21
N PHE A 201 -4.10 13.40 13.41
CA PHE A 201 -3.12 14.15 14.20
C PHE A 201 -1.76 14.14 13.50
N PRO A 202 -1.15 15.30 13.24
CA PRO A 202 0.09 15.37 12.50
C PRO A 202 1.26 14.80 13.31
N ILE A 203 2.21 14.18 12.63
CA ILE A 203 3.48 13.77 13.24
C ILE A 203 4.21 15.01 13.74
N SER A 204 4.55 15.02 15.03
CA SER A 204 5.26 16.13 15.65
C SER A 204 6.72 16.19 15.18
N GLY A 205 7.17 17.38 14.76
CA GLY A 205 8.54 17.63 14.34
C GLY A 205 8.82 17.28 12.87
N ARG A 206 10.04 16.79 12.58
CA ARG A 206 10.45 16.37 11.23
C ARG A 206 10.37 14.86 11.13
N PRO A 207 9.47 14.32 10.33
CA PRO A 207 9.27 12.87 10.21
C PRO A 207 10.32 12.23 9.30
N PHE A 208 11.54 12.10 9.80
CA PHE A 208 12.58 11.39 9.07
C PHE A 208 12.30 9.90 9.02
N GLU A 209 12.46 9.33 7.84
CA GLU A 209 12.38 7.90 7.60
C GLU A 209 13.63 7.44 6.86
N GLY A 210 14.04 6.21 7.07
CA GLY A 210 15.17 5.65 6.34
C GLY A 210 15.48 4.23 6.72
N GLY A 211 16.33 3.61 5.93
CA GLY A 211 16.73 2.24 6.17
C GLY A 211 17.88 1.80 5.29
N ILE A 212 18.29 0.57 5.53
CA ILE A 212 19.35 -0.11 4.81
C ILE A 212 18.87 -1.52 4.45
N HIS A 213 19.19 -1.95 3.23
CA HIS A 213 18.90 -3.29 2.71
C HIS A 213 20.17 -3.85 2.08
N GLY A 214 20.63 -4.98 2.56
CA GLY A 214 21.79 -5.68 2.01
C GLY A 214 21.36 -6.99 1.37
N THR A 215 21.80 -7.25 0.13
CA THR A 215 21.59 -8.49 -0.60
C THR A 215 22.94 -9.13 -0.88
N TYR A 216 23.08 -10.41 -0.57
CA TYR A 216 24.27 -11.21 -0.87
C TYR A 216 23.89 -12.33 -1.84
N SER A 217 24.52 -12.29 -3.03
CA SER A 217 24.28 -13.27 -4.08
C SER A 217 25.11 -14.54 -3.87
N LEU A 218 24.42 -15.68 -3.88
CA LEU A 218 24.94 -17.03 -3.80
C LEU A 218 24.88 -17.69 -5.19
N GLY A 219 25.55 -18.80 -5.39
CA GLY A 219 25.50 -19.51 -6.67
C GLY A 219 24.13 -20.10 -7.04
N PHE A 220 23.22 -20.20 -6.06
CA PHE A 220 21.87 -20.77 -6.18
C PHE A 220 20.75 -19.82 -5.76
N GLY A 221 21.04 -18.54 -5.59
CA GLY A 221 20.03 -17.54 -5.21
C GLY A 221 20.62 -16.40 -4.39
N ASP A 222 19.75 -15.65 -3.73
CA ASP A 222 20.10 -14.48 -2.95
C ASP A 222 19.55 -14.58 -1.54
N ILE A 223 20.26 -13.97 -0.59
CA ILE A 223 19.76 -13.74 0.77
C ILE A 223 19.86 -12.24 1.10
N SER A 224 18.87 -11.70 1.76
CA SER A 224 18.83 -10.28 2.11
C SER A 224 18.52 -10.05 3.57
N LEU A 225 19.07 -8.96 4.11
CA LEU A 225 18.79 -8.45 5.44
C LEU A 225 18.48 -6.96 5.33
N SER A 226 17.43 -6.49 6.02
CA SER A 226 17.03 -5.09 5.98
C SER A 226 16.71 -4.56 7.36
N TYR A 227 16.88 -3.25 7.51
CA TYR A 227 16.37 -2.48 8.63
C TYR A 227 15.73 -1.20 8.10
N PHE A 228 14.50 -0.92 8.53
CA PHE A 228 13.79 0.31 8.20
C PHE A 228 13.23 0.97 9.47
N SER A 229 13.33 2.28 9.57
CA SER A 229 12.75 3.09 10.63
C SER A 229 11.94 4.22 10.04
N GLY A 230 10.64 4.20 10.26
CA GLY A 230 9.70 5.17 9.69
C GLY A 230 8.47 5.32 10.58
N TYR A 231 7.40 5.82 9.98
CA TYR A 231 6.09 5.88 10.59
C TYR A 231 5.14 4.96 9.85
N ASP A 232 4.11 4.46 10.52
CA ASP A 232 3.08 3.64 9.91
C ASP A 232 2.54 4.32 8.65
N ARG A 233 2.33 3.53 7.60
CA ARG A 233 1.81 4.03 6.31
C ARG A 233 0.30 4.23 6.33
N THR A 234 -0.37 3.56 7.29
CA THR A 234 -1.80 3.68 7.56
C THR A 234 -1.98 4.32 8.93
N PHE A 235 -2.94 5.22 9.05
CA PHE A 235 -3.28 5.82 10.35
C PHE A 235 -3.84 4.76 11.31
N ASN A 236 -3.71 5.03 12.59
CA ASN A 236 -4.24 4.20 13.68
C ASN A 236 -4.91 5.07 14.73
N LEU A 237 -5.72 4.45 15.57
CA LEU A 237 -6.31 5.13 16.73
C LEU A 237 -5.22 5.56 17.70
N THR A 238 -5.12 6.86 17.95
CA THR A 238 -4.14 7.48 18.86
C THR A 238 -4.76 7.84 20.21
N GLY A 239 -6.07 8.08 20.25
CA GLY A 239 -6.80 8.37 21.47
C GLY A 239 -8.14 9.01 21.27
N VAL A 240 -8.70 9.55 22.35
CA VAL A 240 -10.03 10.15 22.38
C VAL A 240 -10.00 11.44 23.17
N ASN A 241 -10.62 12.50 22.62
CA ASN A 241 -10.90 13.75 23.33
C ASN A 241 -12.40 13.89 23.62
N VAL A 242 -12.73 14.40 24.79
CA VAL A 242 -14.12 14.63 25.22
C VAL A 242 -14.33 16.11 25.49
N TYR A 243 -15.30 16.71 24.80
CA TYR A 243 -15.62 18.12 24.85
C TYR A 243 -17.02 18.35 25.45
N GLY A 244 -17.19 19.50 26.08
CA GLY A 244 -18.46 19.97 26.59
C GLY A 244 -18.59 21.48 26.47
N ARG A 245 -19.65 22.07 27.02
CA ARG A 245 -19.90 23.52 27.04
C ARG A 245 -19.46 24.10 28.39
N GLY A 246 -18.36 24.81 28.41
CA GLY A 246 -17.81 25.34 29.65
C GLY A 246 -17.58 24.22 30.67
N SER A 247 -18.30 24.22 31.81
CA SER A 247 -18.22 23.17 32.82
C SER A 247 -19.26 22.04 32.62
N ASP A 248 -20.14 22.13 31.63
CA ASP A 248 -21.22 21.18 31.40
C ASP A 248 -20.80 20.07 30.41
N ILE A 249 -20.81 18.84 30.87
CA ILE A 249 -20.53 17.64 30.08
C ILE A 249 -21.74 16.67 30.01
N SER A 250 -22.96 17.15 30.30
CA SER A 250 -24.15 16.32 30.27
C SER A 250 -24.43 15.67 28.91
N PHE A 251 -23.96 16.32 27.83
CA PHE A 251 -24.04 15.82 26.46
C PHE A 251 -22.66 16.00 25.80
N PRO A 252 -21.70 15.11 26.08
CA PRO A 252 -20.36 15.26 25.57
C PRO A 252 -20.29 15.01 24.06
N TYR A 253 -19.41 15.74 23.39
CA TYR A 253 -18.92 15.39 22.07
C TYR A 253 -17.64 14.58 22.23
N VAL A 254 -17.58 13.43 21.57
CA VAL A 254 -16.42 12.52 21.58
C VAL A 254 -15.72 12.63 20.23
N ASP A 255 -14.48 13.08 20.28
CA ASP A 255 -13.61 13.22 19.11
C ASP A 255 -12.59 12.07 19.14
N ILE A 256 -12.69 11.19 18.14
CA ILE A 256 -11.76 10.07 17.97
C ILE A 256 -10.54 10.58 17.21
N VAL A 257 -9.38 10.46 17.83
CA VAL A 257 -8.13 10.99 17.28
C VAL A 257 -7.31 9.87 16.64
N PHE A 258 -6.98 10.05 15.38
CA PHE A 258 -6.10 9.16 14.63
C PHE A 258 -4.72 9.79 14.46
N GLY A 259 -3.70 8.97 14.25
CA GLY A 259 -2.33 9.41 14.03
C GLY A 259 -1.46 8.32 13.44
N TYR A 260 -0.14 8.51 13.47
CA TYR A 260 0.83 7.57 12.92
C TYR A 260 1.84 7.16 13.99
N ARG A 261 1.98 5.87 14.22
CA ARG A 261 2.96 5.30 15.16
C ARG A 261 4.35 5.30 14.53
N LYS A 262 5.37 5.42 15.37
CA LYS A 262 6.77 5.19 14.97
C LYS A 262 7.03 3.69 14.91
N THR A 263 7.48 3.19 13.75
CA THR A 263 7.67 1.77 13.51
C THR A 263 9.09 1.48 13.03
N ASN A 264 9.70 0.46 13.63
CA ASN A 264 10.99 -0.09 13.21
C ASN A 264 10.75 -1.50 12.68
N VAL A 265 11.36 -1.81 11.54
CA VAL A 265 11.22 -3.11 10.87
C VAL A 265 12.59 -3.73 10.70
N LEU A 266 12.76 -4.96 11.18
CA LEU A 266 13.89 -5.81 10.84
C LEU A 266 13.41 -6.87 9.85
N GLY A 267 14.05 -6.96 8.69
CA GLY A 267 13.64 -7.85 7.60
C GLY A 267 14.69 -8.87 7.25
N LEU A 268 14.24 -10.08 6.93
CA LEU A 268 15.04 -11.14 6.33
C LEU A 268 14.30 -11.63 5.08
N GLY A 269 14.99 -11.70 3.95
CA GLY A 269 14.42 -12.15 2.70
C GLY A 269 15.39 -13.05 1.93
N GLY A 270 14.87 -13.70 0.88
CA GLY A 270 15.73 -14.50 0.01
C GLY A 270 14.99 -15.16 -1.15
N VAL A 271 15.79 -15.52 -2.13
CA VAL A 271 15.40 -16.27 -3.32
C VAL A 271 16.28 -17.49 -3.42
N PHE A 272 15.67 -18.64 -3.62
CA PHE A 272 16.34 -19.91 -3.86
C PHE A 272 15.94 -20.44 -5.24
N LEU A 273 16.93 -20.67 -6.09
CA LEU A 273 16.73 -21.13 -7.46
C LEU A 273 17.05 -22.62 -7.57
N SER A 274 16.13 -23.38 -8.15
CA SER A 274 16.30 -24.79 -8.50
C SER A 274 15.88 -25.00 -9.95
N ASP A 275 16.27 -26.10 -10.55
CA ASP A 275 15.85 -26.48 -11.92
C ASP A 275 14.34 -26.69 -12.05
N TRP A 276 13.63 -26.92 -10.93
CA TRP A 276 12.22 -27.30 -10.91
C TRP A 276 11.30 -26.21 -10.35
N PHE A 277 11.84 -25.34 -9.49
CA PHE A 277 11.07 -24.30 -8.83
C PHE A 277 11.95 -23.13 -8.38
N THR A 278 11.34 -21.97 -8.22
CA THR A 278 11.90 -20.84 -7.49
C THR A 278 11.15 -20.72 -6.16
N LEU A 279 11.90 -20.65 -5.07
CA LEU A 279 11.37 -20.38 -3.73
C LEU A 279 11.79 -18.99 -3.31
N ARG A 280 10.84 -18.18 -2.86
CA ARG A 280 11.08 -16.83 -2.33
C ARG A 280 10.49 -16.74 -0.94
N PHE A 281 11.09 -15.96 -0.08
CA PHE A 281 10.53 -15.69 1.24
C PHE A 281 10.93 -14.32 1.74
N ASP A 282 10.03 -13.72 2.52
CA ASP A 282 10.28 -12.49 3.26
C ASP A 282 9.66 -12.61 4.65
N LEU A 283 10.43 -12.22 5.67
CA LEU A 283 10.04 -12.20 7.09
C LEU A 283 10.31 -10.80 7.63
N GLY A 284 9.29 -10.14 8.17
CA GLY A 284 9.36 -8.85 8.84
C GLY A 284 9.07 -8.97 10.34
N HIS A 285 9.94 -8.41 11.16
CA HIS A 285 9.72 -8.21 12.60
C HIS A 285 9.55 -6.71 12.86
N PHE A 286 8.40 -6.35 13.39
CA PHE A 286 7.97 -4.97 13.57
C PHE A 286 7.89 -4.62 15.05
N SER A 287 8.39 -3.43 15.39
CA SER A 287 8.19 -2.83 16.70
C SER A 287 7.63 -1.43 16.52
N THR A 288 6.40 -1.23 16.94
CA THR A 288 5.65 0.02 16.74
C THR A 288 5.28 0.66 18.07
N GLU A 289 5.31 1.99 18.11
CA GLU A 289 5.02 2.78 19.29
C GLU A 289 4.38 4.11 18.91
N ASP A 290 3.23 4.42 19.50
CA ASP A 290 2.68 5.77 19.45
C ASP A 290 3.45 6.66 20.44
N LYS A 291 4.12 7.67 19.88
CA LYS A 291 4.95 8.63 20.65
C LYS A 291 4.25 9.95 20.93
N ASN A 292 2.97 10.07 20.58
CA ASN A 292 2.24 11.29 20.85
C ASN A 292 2.00 11.43 22.35
N THR A 293 2.66 12.39 22.98
CA THR A 293 2.55 12.68 24.43
C THR A 293 1.27 13.46 24.76
N THR A 294 0.67 14.10 23.77
CA THR A 294 -0.61 14.80 23.88
C THR A 294 -1.34 14.71 22.55
N ILE A 295 -2.64 14.57 22.63
CA ILE A 295 -3.57 14.58 21.49
C ILE A 295 -4.56 15.75 21.58
N ASP A 296 -4.29 16.69 22.49
CA ASP A 296 -5.15 17.84 22.71
C ASP A 296 -5.23 18.68 21.44
N ARG A 297 -6.44 18.96 21.01
CA ARG A 297 -6.73 19.84 19.89
C ARG A 297 -8.05 20.58 20.11
N PRO A 298 -8.30 21.73 19.45
CA PRO A 298 -9.60 22.35 19.46
C PRO A 298 -10.66 21.39 18.90
N SER A 299 -11.89 21.47 19.43
CA SER A 299 -13.01 20.70 18.88
C SER A 299 -13.17 21.00 17.38
N SER A 300 -13.27 19.95 16.55
CA SER A 300 -13.62 20.08 15.13
C SER A 300 -15.06 20.54 14.93
N PHE A 301 -15.91 20.33 15.93
CA PHE A 301 -17.28 20.82 15.94
C PHE A 301 -17.30 22.32 16.29
N ASN A 302 -17.39 23.15 15.28
CA ASN A 302 -17.39 24.61 15.39
C ASN A 302 -18.76 25.11 15.93
N SER A 303 -19.13 24.67 17.14
CA SER A 303 -20.37 25.04 17.77
C SER A 303 -20.09 25.62 19.15
N THR A 304 -20.88 26.60 19.56
CA THR A 304 -20.88 27.18 20.91
C THR A 304 -21.25 26.17 22.01
N PHE A 305 -21.54 24.91 21.63
CA PHE A 305 -21.90 23.83 22.54
C PHE A 305 -20.70 22.95 22.94
N TYR A 306 -19.60 22.96 22.17
CA TYR A 306 -18.43 22.10 22.40
C TYR A 306 -17.16 22.92 22.37
N ASP A 307 -17.06 23.88 23.28
CA ASP A 307 -15.98 24.86 23.33
C ASP A 307 -14.84 24.48 24.30
N SER A 308 -15.09 23.52 25.17
CA SER A 308 -14.17 23.14 26.24
C SER A 308 -13.76 21.69 26.15
N LEU A 309 -12.44 21.46 26.07
CA LEU A 309 -11.85 20.13 26.25
C LEU A 309 -11.88 19.75 27.73
N HIS A 310 -12.58 18.67 28.06
CA HIS A 310 -12.68 18.20 29.44
C HIS A 310 -11.72 17.07 29.76
N PHE A 311 -11.62 16.12 28.82
CA PHE A 311 -10.76 14.94 29.00
C PHE A 311 -10.03 14.64 27.70
N SER A 312 -8.80 14.18 27.83
CA SER A 312 -7.96 13.71 26.76
C SER A 312 -7.34 12.37 27.17
N TYR A 313 -7.58 11.33 26.38
CA TYR A 313 -7.13 9.97 26.65
C TYR A 313 -6.24 9.49 25.51
N PRO A 314 -4.94 9.79 25.52
CA PRO A 314 -4.02 9.20 24.58
C PRO A 314 -3.84 7.71 24.88
N LEU A 315 -3.80 6.87 23.84
CA LEU A 315 -3.65 5.42 24.00
C LEU A 315 -2.23 5.00 24.32
N HIS A 316 -1.22 5.72 23.83
CA HIS A 316 0.20 5.35 23.95
C HIS A 316 0.46 3.88 23.59
N GLU A 317 -0.09 3.48 22.46
CA GLU A 317 -0.06 2.10 22.00
C GLU A 317 1.36 1.64 21.67
N LYS A 318 1.72 0.44 22.14
CA LYS A 318 2.97 -0.25 21.81
C LYS A 318 2.65 -1.67 21.37
N SER A 319 3.22 -2.10 20.26
CA SER A 319 3.03 -3.45 19.77
C SER A 319 4.31 -3.99 19.11
N VAL A 320 4.47 -5.31 19.23
CA VAL A 320 5.45 -6.08 18.46
C VAL A 320 4.69 -7.13 17.68
N TYR A 321 4.93 -7.19 16.37
CA TYR A 321 4.29 -8.15 15.48
C TYR A 321 5.24 -8.69 14.43
N GLN A 322 4.87 -9.79 13.82
CA GLN A 322 5.59 -10.44 12.74
C GLN A 322 4.68 -10.69 11.55
N GLN A 323 5.25 -10.58 10.37
CA GLN A 323 4.62 -10.97 9.13
C GLN A 323 5.60 -11.81 8.32
N ALA A 324 5.10 -12.85 7.68
CA ALA A 324 5.91 -13.70 6.81
C ALA A 324 5.15 -14.01 5.53
N THR A 325 5.88 -14.01 4.41
CA THR A 325 5.38 -14.46 3.11
C THR A 325 6.36 -15.47 2.54
N LEU A 326 5.85 -16.61 2.10
CA LEU A 326 6.57 -17.67 1.39
C LEU A 326 5.92 -17.84 0.02
N GLN A 327 6.72 -17.83 -1.05
CA GLN A 327 6.26 -17.97 -2.43
C GLN A 327 7.02 -19.11 -3.11
N ILE A 328 6.31 -19.93 -3.85
CA ILE A 328 6.85 -20.93 -4.74
C ILE A 328 6.35 -20.70 -6.16
N GLU A 329 7.26 -20.76 -7.12
CA GLU A 329 6.97 -20.65 -8.55
C GLU A 329 7.47 -21.90 -9.25
N THR A 330 6.66 -22.45 -10.13
CA THR A 330 7.01 -23.63 -10.93
C THR A 330 6.21 -23.66 -12.23
N GLU A 331 6.76 -24.36 -13.22
CA GLU A 331 6.03 -24.68 -14.43
C GLU A 331 5.44 -26.09 -14.29
N LEU A 332 4.12 -26.18 -14.43
CA LEU A 332 3.37 -27.43 -14.43
C LEU A 332 3.30 -28.02 -15.85
N PRO A 333 2.93 -29.32 -16.01
CA PRO A 333 2.63 -29.88 -17.33
C PRO A 333 1.64 -29.02 -18.14
N PHE A 334 1.79 -29.02 -19.44
CA PHE A 334 1.00 -28.24 -20.40
C PHE A 334 1.33 -26.74 -20.43
N ASP A 335 2.54 -26.34 -20.08
CA ASP A 335 3.03 -24.96 -20.07
C ASP A 335 2.15 -24.04 -19.17
N ILE A 336 1.73 -24.54 -18.02
CA ILE A 336 1.02 -23.78 -17.00
C ILE A 336 2.03 -23.24 -16.00
N ASN A 337 2.17 -21.92 -15.91
CA ASN A 337 2.92 -21.30 -14.84
C ASN A 337 2.06 -21.27 -13.57
N LEU A 338 2.65 -21.67 -12.45
CA LEU A 338 2.03 -21.62 -11.12
C LEU A 338 2.90 -20.79 -10.20
N SER A 339 2.31 -19.79 -9.57
CA SER A 339 2.85 -19.11 -8.40
C SER A 339 1.88 -19.28 -7.23
N ALA A 340 2.39 -19.72 -6.09
CA ALA A 340 1.61 -19.84 -4.87
C ALA A 340 2.32 -19.10 -3.73
N GLN A 341 1.60 -18.25 -3.01
CA GLN A 341 2.11 -17.53 -1.83
C GLN A 341 1.32 -17.93 -0.59
N TYR A 342 2.01 -18.09 0.52
CA TYR A 342 1.42 -18.20 1.86
C TYR A 342 1.83 -16.99 2.68
N PHE A 343 0.84 -16.28 3.23
CA PHE A 343 1.02 -15.13 4.11
C PHE A 343 0.53 -15.44 5.52
N THR A 344 1.26 -14.95 6.53
CA THR A 344 0.82 -14.97 7.93
C THR A 344 1.20 -13.67 8.65
N HIS A 345 0.33 -13.24 9.56
CA HIS A 345 0.50 -12.12 10.49
C HIS A 345 0.21 -12.59 11.92
N ASP A 346 1.12 -12.30 12.85
CA ASP A 346 0.97 -12.61 14.27
C ASP A 346 1.39 -11.41 15.14
N THR A 347 0.52 -10.99 16.06
CA THR A 347 0.84 -10.00 17.10
C THR A 347 1.45 -10.70 18.30
N LEU A 348 2.72 -10.38 18.61
CA LEU A 348 3.48 -11.01 19.69
C LEU A 348 3.26 -10.36 21.03
N SER A 349 3.10 -9.03 21.04
CA SER A 349 2.79 -8.28 22.25
C SER A 349 2.04 -7.00 21.91
N TYR A 350 1.18 -6.58 22.82
CA TYR A 350 0.40 -5.37 22.75
C TYR A 350 0.28 -4.76 24.14
N SER A 351 0.36 -3.45 24.25
CA SER A 351 0.08 -2.69 25.47
C SER A 351 -0.42 -1.29 25.13
N SER A 352 -1.27 -0.76 26.00
CA SER A 352 -1.76 0.61 25.94
C SER A 352 -1.94 1.12 27.37
N ASP A 353 -1.62 2.40 27.60
CA ASP A 353 -1.73 3.00 28.93
C ASP A 353 -3.18 3.33 29.33
N SER A 354 -4.05 3.52 28.35
CA SER A 354 -5.40 4.07 28.54
C SER A 354 -6.54 3.11 28.25
N LEU A 355 -6.27 1.96 27.61
CA LEU A 355 -7.28 0.91 27.46
C LEU A 355 -7.06 -0.11 28.58
N PRO A 356 -7.96 -0.19 29.57
CA PRO A 356 -7.92 -1.28 30.55
C PRO A 356 -8.24 -2.58 29.82
N VAL A 357 -7.25 -3.44 29.69
CA VAL A 357 -7.37 -4.76 29.07
C VAL A 357 -8.35 -5.67 29.85
N ASP A 358 -8.63 -5.30 31.11
CA ASP A 358 -9.38 -6.12 32.09
C ASP A 358 -10.62 -5.41 32.67
N GLN A 359 -11.05 -4.27 32.13
CA GLN A 359 -12.22 -3.55 32.66
C GLN A 359 -13.20 -3.21 31.55
N GLU A 360 -14.48 -3.36 31.87
CA GLU A 360 -15.59 -2.97 31.01
C GLU A 360 -15.54 -1.46 30.73
N ILE A 361 -15.30 -1.08 29.48
CA ILE A 361 -15.37 0.32 29.04
C ILE A 361 -16.83 0.62 28.74
N ASN A 362 -17.50 1.27 29.68
CA ASN A 362 -18.89 1.68 29.52
C ASN A 362 -18.94 3.08 28.89
N ILE A 363 -18.78 3.17 27.57
CA ILE A 363 -19.06 4.39 26.82
C ILE A 363 -20.53 4.32 26.41
N PRO A 364 -21.38 5.33 26.75
CA PRO A 364 -22.77 5.36 26.29
C PRO A 364 -22.84 5.15 24.78
N ASN A 365 -23.55 4.12 24.35
CA ASN A 365 -23.72 3.65 22.97
C ASN A 365 -22.54 2.88 22.35
N LEU A 366 -21.46 2.60 23.07
CA LEU A 366 -20.42 1.70 22.64
C LEU A 366 -20.25 0.60 23.69
N GLN A 367 -20.83 -0.56 23.45
CA GLN A 367 -20.57 -1.75 24.27
C GLN A 367 -19.36 -2.48 23.70
N ILE A 368 -18.26 -2.43 24.43
CA ILE A 368 -17.06 -3.22 24.11
C ILE A 368 -17.05 -4.39 25.08
N ASP A 369 -17.18 -5.61 24.55
CA ASP A 369 -17.14 -6.82 25.35
C ASP A 369 -15.70 -7.10 25.81
N PRO A 370 -15.39 -7.11 27.13
CA PRO A 370 -14.04 -7.35 27.63
C PRO A 370 -13.47 -8.72 27.23
N GLU A 371 -14.32 -9.74 27.04
CA GLU A 371 -13.87 -11.06 26.60
C GLU A 371 -13.32 -11.09 25.16
N ASN A 372 -13.70 -10.10 24.35
CA ASN A 372 -13.21 -9.93 22.99
C ASN A 372 -12.05 -8.93 22.87
N MET A 373 -11.61 -8.32 23.97
CA MET A 373 -10.51 -7.36 24.02
C MET A 373 -9.14 -8.05 24.00
N THR A 374 -8.85 -8.86 23.00
CA THR A 374 -7.50 -9.39 22.79
C THR A 374 -6.63 -8.38 22.04
N PRO A 375 -5.30 -8.40 22.22
CA PRO A 375 -4.39 -7.55 21.44
C PRO A 375 -4.64 -7.61 19.94
N SER A 376 -5.06 -8.77 19.45
CA SER A 376 -5.36 -8.98 18.04
C SER A 376 -6.64 -8.28 17.54
N ASN A 377 -7.54 -7.86 18.44
CA ASN A 377 -8.79 -7.18 18.08
C ASN A 377 -8.62 -5.67 18.01
N PHE A 378 -7.68 -5.11 18.78
CA PHE A 378 -7.40 -3.67 18.81
C PHE A 378 -6.28 -3.25 17.86
N PHE A 379 -5.33 -4.15 17.64
CA PHE A 379 -4.14 -3.82 16.90
C PHE A 379 -4.35 -4.07 15.40
N THR A 380 -4.27 -3.00 14.63
CA THR A 380 -4.19 -3.06 13.16
C THR A 380 -2.78 -2.65 12.74
N PRO A 381 -2.04 -3.48 11.98
CA PRO A 381 -0.72 -3.13 11.50
C PRO A 381 -0.79 -1.97 10.52
N GLY A 382 -0.02 -0.91 10.76
CA GLY A 382 0.04 0.25 9.88
C GLY A 382 1.17 0.18 8.84
N MET A 383 2.01 -0.87 8.93
CA MET A 383 3.14 -1.12 8.03
C MET A 383 3.25 -2.61 7.72
N GLY A 384 3.85 -2.96 6.59
CA GLY A 384 3.97 -4.32 6.08
C GLY A 384 2.97 -4.63 4.98
N VAL A 385 2.48 -5.87 4.93
CA VAL A 385 1.63 -6.35 3.84
C VAL A 385 0.21 -5.79 3.94
N PRO A 386 -0.34 -5.15 2.90
CA PRO A 386 -1.67 -4.51 2.94
C PRO A 386 -2.81 -5.46 3.30
N ILE A 387 -2.74 -6.71 2.85
CA ILE A 387 -3.80 -7.69 3.11
C ILE A 387 -3.96 -8.08 4.59
N ALA A 388 -3.00 -7.69 5.44
CA ALA A 388 -3.13 -7.89 6.90
C ALA A 388 -4.35 -7.20 7.52
N ILE A 389 -4.95 -6.22 6.82
CA ILE A 389 -6.23 -5.62 7.22
C ILE A 389 -7.44 -6.52 6.95
N LEU A 390 -7.31 -7.49 6.05
CA LEU A 390 -8.41 -8.41 5.68
C LEU A 390 -8.34 -9.72 6.44
N THR A 391 -7.13 -10.26 6.61
CA THR A 391 -6.93 -11.58 7.22
C THR A 391 -5.55 -11.70 7.84
N LYS A 392 -5.43 -12.58 8.83
CA LYS A 392 -4.16 -12.95 9.47
C LYS A 392 -3.41 -14.05 8.72
N LYS A 393 -4.08 -14.84 7.87
CA LYS A 393 -3.46 -15.93 7.09
C LYS A 393 -4.15 -16.08 5.75
N ALA A 394 -3.38 -15.98 4.69
CA ALA A 394 -3.89 -16.13 3.33
C ALA A 394 -3.02 -17.04 2.48
N VAL A 395 -3.65 -17.66 1.48
CA VAL A 395 -2.99 -18.31 0.36
C VAL A 395 -3.38 -17.57 -0.91
N PHE A 396 -2.37 -17.20 -1.70
CA PHE A 396 -2.57 -16.67 -3.05
C PHE A 396 -2.13 -17.73 -4.04
N ILE A 397 -2.91 -17.91 -5.09
CA ILE A 397 -2.61 -18.82 -6.18
C ILE A 397 -2.77 -18.03 -7.47
N VAL A 398 -1.72 -18.00 -8.28
CA VAL A 398 -1.75 -17.44 -9.63
C VAL A 398 -1.36 -18.55 -10.59
N MET A 399 -2.21 -18.80 -11.54
CA MET A 399 -1.94 -19.74 -12.64
C MET A 399 -2.17 -19.04 -13.95
N ASP A 400 -1.23 -19.14 -14.88
CA ASP A 400 -1.42 -18.63 -16.23
C ASP A 400 -0.96 -19.64 -17.27
N ARG A 401 -1.61 -19.59 -18.42
CA ARG A 401 -1.25 -20.32 -19.62
C ARG A 401 -1.39 -19.46 -20.86
N LYS A 402 -0.40 -19.55 -21.75
CA LYS A 402 -0.38 -18.84 -23.02
C LYS A 402 -0.77 -19.77 -24.19
N PHE A 403 -1.54 -19.21 -25.11
CA PHE A 403 -2.04 -19.89 -26.29
C PHE A 403 -1.79 -19.05 -27.57
N TYR A 404 -1.92 -19.68 -28.73
CA TYR A 404 -1.83 -19.01 -30.05
C TYR A 404 -0.54 -18.17 -30.22
N ASN A 405 0.61 -18.81 -29.99
CA ASN A 405 1.93 -18.12 -30.05
C ASN A 405 1.98 -16.90 -29.10
N ASN A 406 1.55 -17.08 -27.88
CA ASN A 406 1.53 -16.08 -26.80
C ASN A 406 0.57 -14.89 -27.06
N ARG A 407 -0.35 -14.99 -27.99
CA ARG A 407 -1.35 -13.93 -28.23
C ARG A 407 -2.50 -13.93 -27.23
N LEU A 408 -2.84 -15.08 -26.69
CA LEU A 408 -3.91 -15.24 -25.71
C LEU A 408 -3.31 -15.77 -24.42
N THR A 409 -3.55 -15.06 -23.31
CA THR A 409 -3.20 -15.50 -21.96
C THR A 409 -4.48 -15.73 -21.17
N LEU A 410 -4.63 -16.92 -20.61
CA LEU A 410 -5.66 -17.23 -19.62
C LEU A 410 -5.00 -17.26 -18.26
N SER A 411 -5.49 -16.48 -17.30
CA SER A 411 -4.96 -16.40 -15.94
C SER A 411 -6.07 -16.64 -14.92
N LEU A 412 -5.76 -17.37 -13.87
CA LEU A 412 -6.57 -17.54 -12.67
C LEU A 412 -5.78 -16.98 -11.49
N THR A 413 -6.33 -16.00 -10.79
CA THR A 413 -5.77 -15.47 -9.55
C THR A 413 -6.77 -15.70 -8.43
N SER A 414 -6.34 -16.28 -7.31
CA SER A 414 -7.20 -16.52 -6.17
C SER A 414 -6.49 -16.15 -4.87
N MET A 415 -7.16 -15.40 -4.02
CA MET A 415 -6.80 -15.15 -2.63
C MET A 415 -7.78 -15.91 -1.75
N LEU A 416 -7.26 -16.72 -0.86
CA LEU A 416 -8.01 -17.56 0.06
C LEU A 416 -7.69 -17.18 1.50
N ASP A 417 -8.68 -16.81 2.27
CA ASP A 417 -8.55 -16.64 3.72
C ASP A 417 -8.58 -18.00 4.41
N ILE A 418 -7.48 -18.38 5.01
CA ILE A 418 -7.29 -19.64 5.74
C ILE A 418 -7.00 -19.41 7.23
N ALA A 419 -7.33 -18.25 7.76
CA ALA A 419 -7.22 -17.97 9.20
C ALA A 419 -8.17 -18.90 9.99
N ASN A 420 -7.73 -19.25 11.19
CA ASN A 420 -8.52 -20.13 12.05
C ASN A 420 -9.65 -19.34 12.73
N TYR A 421 -10.88 -19.60 12.34
CA TYR A 421 -12.06 -19.06 12.97
C TYR A 421 -12.87 -20.15 13.66
N THR A 422 -13.50 -19.84 14.79
CA THR A 422 -14.37 -20.79 15.50
C THR A 422 -15.53 -21.21 14.59
N GLY A 423 -15.69 -22.51 14.41
CA GLY A 423 -16.77 -23.07 13.58
C GLY A 423 -16.50 -23.14 12.08
N ILE A 424 -15.34 -22.67 11.61
CA ILE A 424 -14.93 -22.78 10.20
C ILE A 424 -13.72 -23.71 10.09
N SER A 425 -13.83 -24.70 9.23
CA SER A 425 -12.70 -25.55 8.86
C SER A 425 -12.33 -25.30 7.39
N GLY A 426 -11.09 -24.84 7.13
CA GLY A 426 -10.60 -24.61 5.78
C GLY A 426 -10.69 -23.15 5.37
N VAL A 427 -11.22 -22.86 4.18
CA VAL A 427 -11.29 -21.51 3.61
C VAL A 427 -12.50 -20.78 4.18
N ALA A 428 -12.26 -19.64 4.81
CA ALA A 428 -13.31 -18.79 5.37
C ALA A 428 -13.83 -17.77 4.36
N GLY A 429 -12.98 -17.28 3.48
CA GLY A 429 -13.35 -16.32 2.43
C GLY A 429 -12.43 -16.44 1.23
N SER A 430 -12.87 -15.96 0.08
CA SER A 430 -12.08 -15.99 -1.14
C SER A 430 -12.40 -14.81 -2.06
N LEU A 431 -11.37 -14.34 -2.78
CA LEU A 431 -11.49 -13.46 -3.93
C LEU A 431 -10.80 -14.15 -5.10
N THR A 432 -11.53 -14.42 -6.18
CA THR A 432 -11.01 -15.17 -7.33
C THR A 432 -11.30 -14.42 -8.62
N GLU A 433 -10.27 -14.15 -9.42
CA GLU A 433 -10.38 -13.56 -10.77
C GLU A 433 -9.99 -14.60 -11.82
N LEU A 434 -10.85 -14.78 -12.81
CA LEU A 434 -10.53 -15.43 -14.09
C LEU A 434 -10.34 -14.34 -15.13
N LYS A 435 -9.15 -14.26 -15.72
CA LYS A 435 -8.76 -13.22 -16.67
C LYS A 435 -8.33 -13.81 -18.00
N LEU A 436 -8.80 -13.21 -19.07
CA LEU A 436 -8.44 -13.51 -20.43
C LEU A 436 -7.87 -12.25 -21.07
N GLU A 437 -6.61 -12.29 -21.50
CA GLU A 437 -5.92 -11.21 -22.16
C GLU A 437 -5.55 -11.61 -23.59
N TYR A 438 -5.89 -10.76 -24.56
CA TYR A 438 -5.63 -11.01 -25.97
C TYR A 438 -4.85 -9.85 -26.60
N SER A 439 -3.70 -10.19 -27.23
CA SER A 439 -2.93 -9.25 -28.06
C SER A 439 -3.62 -9.11 -29.42
N ILE A 440 -4.36 -8.03 -29.59
CA ILE A 440 -5.12 -7.71 -30.81
C ILE A 440 -4.13 -7.39 -31.95
N MET A 441 -3.15 -6.56 -31.65
CA MET A 441 -2.02 -6.25 -32.52
C MET A 441 -0.78 -5.92 -31.67
N GLN A 442 0.36 -5.69 -32.30
CA GLN A 442 1.56 -5.25 -31.58
C GLN A 442 1.22 -3.99 -30.80
N ASN A 443 1.38 -3.99 -29.50
CA ASN A 443 1.12 -2.88 -28.57
C ASN A 443 -0.38 -2.63 -28.20
N LEU A 444 -1.35 -3.35 -28.76
CA LEU A 444 -2.77 -3.21 -28.40
C LEU A 444 -3.28 -4.51 -27.80
N TYR A 445 -3.79 -4.42 -26.57
CA TYR A 445 -4.29 -5.55 -25.80
C TYR A 445 -5.74 -5.31 -25.38
N GLY A 446 -6.54 -6.36 -25.42
CA GLY A 446 -7.85 -6.41 -24.81
C GLY A 446 -7.85 -7.38 -23.65
N LEU A 447 -8.51 -7.03 -22.56
CA LEU A 447 -8.64 -7.85 -21.38
C LEU A 447 -10.13 -8.01 -21.04
N PHE A 448 -10.50 -9.22 -20.66
CA PHE A 448 -11.78 -9.55 -20.05
C PHE A 448 -11.54 -10.31 -18.77
N GLY A 449 -12.12 -9.86 -17.65
CA GLY A 449 -11.99 -10.46 -16.34
C GLY A 449 -13.33 -10.68 -15.66
N ILE A 450 -13.42 -11.73 -14.88
CA ILE A 450 -14.56 -12.01 -13.98
C ILE A 450 -13.96 -12.23 -12.60
N THR A 451 -14.34 -11.39 -11.64
CA THR A 451 -13.93 -11.48 -10.24
C THR A 451 -15.13 -11.87 -9.40
N THR A 452 -14.97 -12.88 -8.53
CA THR A 452 -15.97 -13.28 -7.55
C THR A 452 -15.39 -13.19 -6.15
N VAL A 453 -16.14 -12.63 -5.23
CA VAL A 453 -15.83 -12.59 -3.81
C VAL A 453 -16.87 -13.43 -3.07
N ASN A 454 -16.39 -14.29 -2.19
CA ASN A 454 -17.25 -15.12 -1.36
C ASN A 454 -16.78 -15.07 0.09
N GLY A 455 -17.68 -14.82 1.00
CA GLY A 455 -17.46 -14.92 2.43
C GLY A 455 -18.10 -16.17 3.04
N SER A 456 -18.11 -16.25 4.38
CA SER A 456 -18.68 -17.36 5.11
C SER A 456 -19.81 -16.93 6.04
N ASN A 457 -20.99 -17.44 5.82
CA ASN A 457 -22.13 -17.27 6.73
C ASN A 457 -21.93 -17.92 8.11
N SER A 458 -20.93 -18.79 8.25
CA SER A 458 -20.55 -19.44 9.50
C SER A 458 -19.49 -18.67 10.28
N HIS A 459 -19.05 -17.52 9.77
CA HIS A 459 -18.09 -16.69 10.51
C HIS A 459 -18.71 -16.16 11.80
N PRO A 460 -18.02 -16.18 12.95
CA PRO A 460 -18.56 -15.68 14.23
C PRO A 460 -19.09 -14.24 14.13
N ASP A 461 -18.34 -13.38 13.43
CA ASP A 461 -18.71 -11.98 13.18
C ASP A 461 -19.09 -11.76 11.72
N LYS A 462 -20.06 -12.53 11.22
CA LYS A 462 -20.40 -12.53 9.77
C LYS A 462 -20.71 -11.15 9.19
N GLU A 463 -21.26 -10.23 9.98
CA GLU A 463 -21.62 -8.86 9.55
C GLU A 463 -20.40 -7.94 9.43
N LEU A 464 -19.35 -8.23 10.20
CA LEU A 464 -18.10 -7.45 10.19
C LEU A 464 -17.00 -8.12 9.39
N TYR A 465 -17.21 -9.37 8.97
CA TYR A 465 -16.20 -10.13 8.25
C TYR A 465 -15.94 -9.52 6.86
N PRO A 466 -14.69 -9.13 6.56
CA PRO A 466 -14.37 -8.36 5.36
C PRO A 466 -14.86 -9.01 4.06
N PHE A 467 -14.69 -10.32 3.89
CA PHE A 467 -15.12 -10.99 2.65
C PHE A 467 -16.63 -11.00 2.46
N ASN A 468 -17.44 -11.04 3.54
CA ASN A 468 -18.89 -10.91 3.44
C ASN A 468 -19.30 -9.51 2.99
N LYS A 469 -18.63 -8.47 3.52
CA LYS A 469 -18.86 -7.08 3.12
C LYS A 469 -18.44 -6.82 1.67
N MET A 470 -17.40 -7.53 1.22
CA MET A 470 -16.85 -7.40 -0.13
C MET A 470 -17.63 -8.22 -1.18
N GLU A 471 -18.64 -9.01 -0.85
CA GLU A 471 -19.33 -9.86 -1.82
C GLU A 471 -19.91 -9.05 -3.00
N ASP A 472 -20.41 -7.84 -2.75
CA ASP A 472 -20.94 -6.94 -3.80
C ASP A 472 -19.86 -6.37 -4.72
N PHE A 473 -18.59 -6.51 -4.37
CA PHE A 473 -17.46 -6.20 -5.25
C PHE A 473 -17.23 -7.27 -6.34
N SER A 474 -18.01 -8.34 -6.36
CA SER A 474 -17.98 -9.31 -7.46
C SER A 474 -18.35 -8.61 -8.77
N HIS A 475 -17.43 -8.62 -9.75
CA HIS A 475 -17.55 -7.78 -10.94
C HIS A 475 -17.06 -8.45 -12.22
N THR A 476 -17.44 -7.84 -13.33
CA THR A 476 -16.88 -8.11 -14.66
C THR A 476 -16.06 -6.90 -15.09
N ARG A 477 -14.85 -7.14 -15.57
CA ARG A 477 -13.91 -6.11 -16.04
C ARG A 477 -13.64 -6.27 -17.53
N PHE A 478 -13.68 -5.15 -18.24
CA PHE A 478 -13.22 -5.04 -19.62
C PHE A 478 -12.18 -3.93 -19.71
N GLU A 479 -11.08 -4.19 -20.43
CA GLU A 479 -9.97 -3.23 -20.56
C GLU A 479 -9.42 -3.27 -21.98
N ILE A 480 -9.09 -2.11 -22.52
CA ILE A 480 -8.33 -1.96 -23.77
C ILE A 480 -7.14 -1.06 -23.51
N LYS A 481 -5.94 -1.59 -23.73
CA LYS A 481 -4.68 -0.91 -23.43
C LYS A 481 -3.76 -0.85 -24.66
N TYR A 482 -3.26 0.35 -24.94
CA TYR A 482 -2.33 0.60 -26.03
C TYR A 482 -1.00 1.15 -25.47
N PHE A 483 0.10 0.51 -25.81
CA PHE A 483 1.46 0.93 -25.47
C PHE A 483 2.13 1.65 -26.63
N PHE A 484 2.99 2.65 -26.34
CA PHE A 484 3.75 3.39 -27.34
C PHE A 484 5.17 3.72 -26.88
#